data_bd577f002fc76a01b84db966f76a6c88
#
_entry.id   bd577f002fc76a01b84db966f76a6c88
#
_cell.length_a   1.000
_cell.length_b   1.000
_cell.length_c   1.000
_cell.angle_alpha   90.00
_cell.angle_beta   90.00
_cell.angle_gamma   90.00
#
_symmetry.space_group_name_H-M   'P 1'
#
loop_
_entity.id
_entity.type
_entity.pdbx_description
1 polymer ?
#
loop_
_entity_poly.entity_id
_entity_poly.type
_entity_poly.pdbx_seq_one_letter_code
_entity_poly.pdbx_strand_id
1 'polypeptide(L)'
;MIPANTFPALGNSFFPQETLLMGAGPVPQPPSVKQANTHIASHLGQRMNEVVEQLKAMARYAFQTTTPWVFGLSGPGSAAAEMAIGNLVHRRSRVLAISSGHFGLRMCEMARRHQAKVVLFEFDGREAFPLDRLRALLEQQVFDVVTLVHGETSSTTLNPDLPKIAALCKKQRALVVVDTVCTLGTTEVLMDNWQLDVVFCGGQKGLSSIPGVSLIAFSNEAWERVVQRTFTPTQWCYDALLAKGFWHHHRYHYTAPVNGIFALHEALRLLNEETLPLRIQRHRQSSQGVQKVLLQFGLTLAAPLPTRLDAVVGFQLPVWLSSVALIDHLLSQHQVEISASFGSPLLRIGQMGEQCRAANVLRLVTALGESLDALGHPVDLVGALKTVSAQYGHRELLQYD
;
A
#
# COMPACT_ATOMS: atom_id res chain seq x y z
N MET A 1 36.75 -24.55 -8.12
CA MET A 1 36.28 -23.58 -7.08
C MET A 1 36.74 -22.20 -7.50
N ILE A 2 35.86 -21.21 -7.45
CA ILE A 2 36.20 -19.81 -7.71
C ILE A 2 36.94 -19.29 -6.47
N PRO A 3 38.16 -18.71 -6.59
CA PRO A 3 38.90 -18.21 -5.42
C PRO A 3 38.13 -17.08 -4.75
N ALA A 4 38.09 -17.06 -3.42
CA ALA A 4 37.35 -16.07 -2.62
C ALA A 4 37.74 -14.60 -2.87
N ASN A 5 38.94 -14.35 -3.43
CA ASN A 5 39.48 -12.99 -3.67
C ASN A 5 39.25 -12.44 -5.09
N THR A 6 38.43 -13.09 -5.92
CA THR A 6 38.10 -12.57 -7.27
C THR A 6 36.97 -11.57 -7.32
N PHE A 7 36.30 -11.30 -6.18
CA PHE A 7 35.32 -10.23 -6.09
C PHE A 7 36.05 -8.90 -5.86
N PRO A 8 35.65 -7.80 -6.56
CA PRO A 8 36.14 -6.47 -6.19
C PRO A 8 35.93 -6.31 -4.69
N ALA A 9 36.99 -5.84 -4.01
CA ALA A 9 36.99 -5.75 -2.55
C ALA A 9 35.64 -5.25 -2.06
N LEU A 10 34.83 -6.14 -1.52
CA LEU A 10 33.73 -5.78 -0.65
C LEU A 10 34.41 -5.18 0.58
N GLY A 11 34.94 -3.95 0.39
CA GLY A 11 35.37 -3.12 1.51
C GLY A 11 34.26 -3.12 2.53
N ASN A 12 34.45 -2.65 3.70
CA ASN A 12 33.54 -2.54 4.84
C ASN A 12 32.07 -2.83 4.54
N SER A 13 31.33 -3.44 5.44
CA SER A 13 29.92 -3.81 5.31
C SER A 13 29.13 -2.72 4.53
N PHE A 14 28.45 -3.12 3.44
CA PHE A 14 27.64 -2.23 2.63
C PHE A 14 26.35 -1.83 3.39
N PHE A 15 26.51 -0.96 4.38
CA PHE A 15 25.39 -0.29 5.01
C PHE A 15 25.37 1.16 4.49
N PRO A 16 24.45 1.50 3.58
CA PRO A 16 24.33 2.87 3.11
C PRO A 16 23.96 3.80 4.27
N GLN A 17 24.33 5.06 4.15
CA GLN A 17 23.91 6.11 5.07
C GLN A 17 22.38 6.10 5.20
N GLU A 18 21.83 6.32 6.40
CA GLU A 18 20.40 6.26 6.64
C GLU A 18 19.67 7.35 5.84
N THR A 19 18.93 6.93 4.83
CA THR A 19 18.16 7.81 3.95
C THR A 19 16.72 7.88 4.41
N LEU A 20 16.14 9.07 4.46
CA LEU A 20 14.73 9.27 4.73
C LEU A 20 13.90 8.92 3.49
N LEU A 21 13.15 7.83 3.54
CA LEU A 21 12.33 7.35 2.44
C LEU A 21 10.99 8.08 2.40
N MET A 22 10.86 9.08 1.55
CA MET A 22 9.63 9.88 1.35
C MET A 22 8.97 9.63 0.00
N GLY A 23 9.31 8.53 -0.69
CA GLY A 23 8.65 8.10 -1.92
C GLY A 23 7.37 7.29 -1.68
N ALA A 24 6.80 6.73 -2.74
CA ALA A 24 5.57 5.93 -2.69
C ALA A 24 5.73 4.53 -2.05
N GLY A 25 6.73 4.35 -1.18
CA GLY A 25 7.08 3.14 -0.45
C GLY A 25 8.13 2.27 -1.14
N PRO A 26 8.91 1.46 -0.35
CA PRO A 26 8.70 1.20 1.09
C PRO A 26 8.83 2.45 1.96
N VAL A 27 8.22 2.40 3.16
CA VAL A 27 8.21 3.52 4.10
C VAL A 27 9.19 3.29 5.25
N PRO A 28 9.63 4.35 5.97
CA PRO A 28 10.37 4.20 7.20
C PRO A 28 9.63 3.34 8.21
N GLN A 29 10.37 2.62 9.03
CA GLN A 29 9.81 1.74 10.06
C GLN A 29 10.00 2.36 11.44
N PRO A 30 9.02 2.23 12.35
CA PRO A 30 9.22 2.54 13.75
C PRO A 30 10.39 1.73 14.35
N PRO A 31 11.14 2.28 15.32
CA PRO A 31 12.26 1.58 15.96
C PRO A 31 11.88 0.20 16.52
N SER A 32 10.70 0.08 17.14
CA SER A 32 10.20 -1.19 17.69
C SER A 32 9.90 -2.22 16.61
N VAL A 33 9.45 -1.81 15.41
CA VAL A 33 9.27 -2.70 14.25
C VAL A 33 10.61 -3.17 13.70
N LYS A 34 11.62 -2.27 13.60
CA LYS A 34 13.00 -2.65 13.24
C LYS A 34 13.54 -3.69 14.23
N GLN A 35 13.36 -3.47 15.53
CA GLN A 35 13.77 -4.40 16.57
C GLN A 35 13.02 -5.73 16.48
N ALA A 36 11.70 -5.72 16.31
CA ALA A 36 10.90 -6.95 16.16
C ALA A 36 11.37 -7.81 14.99
N ASN A 37 11.83 -7.19 13.89
CA ASN A 37 12.39 -7.89 12.74
C ASN A 37 13.72 -8.64 13.01
N THR A 38 14.36 -8.42 14.14
CA THR A 38 15.59 -9.16 14.50
C THR A 38 15.32 -10.47 15.25
N HIS A 39 14.08 -10.71 15.68
CA HIS A 39 13.73 -11.89 16.44
C HIS A 39 13.57 -13.12 15.55
N ILE A 40 14.10 -14.24 16.02
CA ILE A 40 13.98 -15.56 15.39
C ILE A 40 13.32 -16.51 16.38
N ALA A 41 12.37 -17.31 15.90
CA ALA A 41 11.72 -18.37 16.65
C ALA A 41 11.35 -19.52 15.72
N SER A 42 11.01 -20.68 16.29
CA SER A 42 10.42 -21.77 15.51
C SER A 42 9.05 -21.33 14.95
N HIS A 43 8.88 -21.46 13.62
CA HIS A 43 7.63 -21.09 12.97
C HIS A 43 6.45 -22.02 13.29
N LEU A 44 6.70 -23.17 13.90
CA LEU A 44 5.67 -24.13 14.37
C LEU A 44 5.60 -24.21 15.91
N GLY A 45 6.35 -23.36 16.61
CA GLY A 45 6.35 -23.35 18.07
C GLY A 45 5.13 -22.64 18.66
N GLN A 46 4.80 -22.95 19.91
CA GLN A 46 3.66 -22.36 20.63
C GLN A 46 3.69 -20.82 20.59
N ARG A 47 4.86 -20.21 20.79
CA ARG A 47 5.02 -18.75 20.74
C ARG A 47 4.60 -18.16 19.38
N MET A 48 4.92 -18.85 18.27
CA MET A 48 4.49 -18.40 16.94
C MET A 48 2.98 -18.53 16.78
N ASN A 49 2.38 -19.57 17.31
CA ASN A 49 0.92 -19.75 17.29
C ASN A 49 0.22 -18.59 18.01
N GLU A 50 0.70 -18.18 19.17
CA GLU A 50 0.18 -17.04 19.93
C GLU A 50 0.32 -15.73 19.13
N VAL A 51 1.48 -15.49 18.51
CA VAL A 51 1.73 -14.32 17.66
C VAL A 51 0.78 -14.31 16.45
N VAL A 52 0.56 -15.44 15.79
CA VAL A 52 -0.35 -15.56 14.63
C VAL A 52 -1.79 -15.26 15.04
N GLU A 53 -2.26 -15.77 16.19
CA GLU A 53 -3.62 -15.49 16.67
C GLU A 53 -3.82 -13.99 17.00
N GLN A 54 -2.86 -13.38 17.68
CA GLN A 54 -2.89 -11.94 17.97
C GLN A 54 -2.85 -11.12 16.68
N LEU A 55 -1.98 -11.49 15.74
CA LEU A 55 -1.86 -10.82 14.45
C LEU A 55 -3.17 -10.86 13.67
N LYS A 56 -3.84 -12.02 13.60
CA LYS A 56 -5.16 -12.15 12.94
C LYS A 56 -6.22 -11.26 13.61
N ALA A 57 -6.23 -11.18 14.94
CA ALA A 57 -7.16 -10.33 15.67
C ALA A 57 -6.94 -8.84 15.34
N MET A 58 -5.69 -8.39 15.37
CA MET A 58 -5.33 -7.00 15.02
C MET A 58 -5.57 -6.69 13.54
N ALA A 59 -5.32 -7.64 12.66
CA ALA A 59 -5.56 -7.48 11.23
C ALA A 59 -7.06 -7.36 10.91
N ARG A 60 -7.93 -8.13 11.60
CA ARG A 60 -9.40 -7.93 11.47
C ARG A 60 -9.81 -6.51 11.82
N TYR A 61 -9.25 -5.94 12.87
CA TYR A 61 -9.46 -4.53 13.20
C TYR A 61 -8.99 -3.61 12.09
N ALA A 62 -7.79 -3.84 11.54
CA ALA A 62 -7.26 -3.01 10.45
C ALA A 62 -8.11 -3.07 9.18
N PHE A 63 -8.64 -4.25 8.81
CA PHE A 63 -9.54 -4.42 7.66
C PHE A 63 -11.00 -4.03 7.96
N GLN A 64 -11.36 -3.81 9.23
CA GLN A 64 -12.74 -3.59 9.67
C GLN A 64 -13.66 -4.74 9.21
N THR A 65 -13.28 -5.95 9.64
CA THR A 65 -13.99 -7.19 9.28
C THR A 65 -14.12 -8.14 10.47
N THR A 66 -15.21 -8.88 10.47
CA THR A 66 -15.48 -9.96 11.43
C THR A 66 -15.10 -11.34 10.88
N THR A 67 -14.72 -11.42 9.60
CA THR A 67 -14.35 -12.70 8.99
C THR A 67 -13.19 -13.38 9.72
N PRO A 68 -13.24 -14.72 9.92
CA PRO A 68 -12.08 -15.45 10.43
C PRO A 68 -10.97 -15.62 9.37
N TRP A 69 -11.26 -15.45 8.09
CA TRP A 69 -10.39 -15.81 6.97
C TRP A 69 -9.36 -14.72 6.65
N VAL A 70 -8.52 -14.45 7.64
CA VAL A 70 -7.39 -13.52 7.52
C VAL A 70 -6.09 -14.30 7.49
N PHE A 71 -5.20 -13.94 6.56
CA PHE A 71 -3.92 -14.60 6.33
C PHE A 71 -2.81 -13.56 6.20
N GLY A 72 -1.65 -13.91 6.72
CA GLY A 72 -0.39 -13.32 6.29
C GLY A 72 0.25 -14.18 5.21
N LEU A 73 1.15 -13.62 4.46
CA LEU A 73 1.90 -14.35 3.43
C LEU A 73 3.29 -13.76 3.23
N SER A 74 4.21 -14.59 2.72
CA SER A 74 5.53 -14.15 2.28
C SER A 74 5.41 -13.40 0.97
N GLY A 75 5.90 -12.17 0.95
CA GLY A 75 5.96 -11.35 -0.24
C GLY A 75 5.31 -9.97 -0.08
N PRO A 76 5.51 -9.09 -1.06
CA PRO A 76 4.91 -7.76 -1.10
C PRO A 76 3.41 -7.84 -1.44
N GLY A 77 2.71 -6.68 -1.44
CA GLY A 77 1.30 -6.62 -1.81
C GLY A 77 0.93 -7.31 -3.14
N SER A 78 1.87 -7.38 -4.09
CA SER A 78 1.66 -8.14 -5.34
C SER A 78 1.50 -9.65 -5.10
N ALA A 79 2.16 -10.21 -4.08
CA ALA A 79 1.97 -11.61 -3.70
C ALA A 79 0.57 -11.84 -3.10
N ALA A 80 0.03 -10.86 -2.36
CA ALA A 80 -1.34 -10.92 -1.88
C ALA A 80 -2.37 -10.80 -3.01
N ALA A 81 -2.10 -9.98 -4.03
CA ALA A 81 -2.90 -9.93 -5.25
C ALA A 81 -2.89 -11.27 -6.00
N GLU A 82 -1.71 -11.92 -6.14
CA GLU A 82 -1.59 -13.26 -6.71
C GLU A 82 -2.37 -14.32 -5.92
N MET A 83 -2.33 -14.25 -4.58
CA MET A 83 -3.13 -15.13 -3.73
C MET A 83 -4.63 -14.91 -3.95
N ALA A 84 -5.09 -13.64 -4.00
CA ALA A 84 -6.50 -13.32 -4.25
C ALA A 84 -6.96 -13.88 -5.61
N ILE A 85 -6.26 -13.52 -6.67
CA ILE A 85 -6.63 -13.87 -8.04
C ILE A 85 -6.46 -15.37 -8.27
N GLY A 86 -5.33 -15.97 -7.87
CA GLY A 86 -5.04 -17.38 -8.11
C GLY A 86 -5.99 -18.37 -7.43
N ASN A 87 -6.67 -17.95 -6.36
CA ASN A 87 -7.64 -18.80 -5.66
C ASN A 87 -9.08 -18.64 -6.15
N LEU A 88 -9.39 -17.56 -6.89
CA LEU A 88 -10.76 -17.25 -7.35
C LEU A 88 -10.92 -17.27 -8.86
N VAL A 89 -9.82 -17.16 -9.61
CA VAL A 89 -9.83 -16.96 -11.06
C VAL A 89 -9.18 -18.16 -11.77
N HIS A 90 -9.85 -18.65 -12.80
CA HIS A 90 -9.38 -19.72 -13.66
C HIS A 90 -9.85 -19.49 -15.13
N ARG A 91 -9.43 -20.37 -16.07
CA ARG A 91 -9.70 -20.24 -17.52
C ARG A 91 -11.17 -20.05 -17.93
N ARG A 92 -12.15 -20.38 -17.08
CA ARG A 92 -13.58 -20.19 -17.35
C ARG A 92 -14.15 -18.94 -16.70
N SER A 93 -13.39 -18.31 -15.80
CA SER A 93 -13.84 -17.13 -15.09
C SER A 93 -14.01 -15.94 -16.02
N ARG A 94 -15.03 -15.14 -15.75
CA ARG A 94 -15.26 -13.83 -16.36
C ARG A 94 -14.87 -12.77 -15.34
N VAL A 95 -13.84 -11.99 -15.66
CA VAL A 95 -13.27 -10.99 -14.76
C VAL A 95 -13.48 -9.60 -15.33
N LEU A 96 -14.01 -8.70 -14.53
CA LEU A 96 -14.01 -7.27 -14.81
C LEU A 96 -12.84 -6.63 -14.07
N ALA A 97 -11.86 -6.14 -14.79
CA ALA A 97 -10.73 -5.41 -14.22
C ALA A 97 -10.96 -3.90 -14.36
N ILE A 98 -11.23 -3.23 -13.24
CA ILE A 98 -11.42 -1.77 -13.19
C ILE A 98 -10.06 -1.13 -12.89
N SER A 99 -9.62 -0.22 -13.78
CA SER A 99 -8.29 0.36 -13.72
C SER A 99 -8.31 1.87 -13.93
N SER A 100 -7.59 2.59 -13.08
CA SER A 100 -7.23 4.00 -13.27
C SER A 100 -5.70 4.22 -13.36
N GLY A 101 -4.93 3.11 -13.53
CA GLY A 101 -3.48 3.20 -13.64
C GLY A 101 -2.75 1.86 -13.56
N HIS A 102 -1.47 1.94 -13.25
CA HIS A 102 -0.52 0.82 -13.33
C HIS A 102 -0.91 -0.41 -12.49
N PHE A 103 -1.41 -0.19 -11.26
CA PHE A 103 -1.72 -1.31 -10.36
C PHE A 103 -3.04 -2.00 -10.74
N GLY A 104 -4.03 -1.25 -11.26
CA GLY A 104 -5.23 -1.84 -11.85
C GLY A 104 -4.92 -2.68 -13.08
N LEU A 105 -4.07 -2.20 -13.99
CA LEU A 105 -3.59 -2.95 -15.14
C LEU A 105 -2.80 -4.21 -14.74
N ARG A 106 -2.04 -4.17 -13.63
CA ARG A 106 -1.35 -5.35 -13.09
C ARG A 106 -2.32 -6.44 -12.67
N MET A 107 -3.41 -6.09 -11.97
CA MET A 107 -4.44 -7.07 -11.59
C MET A 107 -5.14 -7.65 -12.83
N CYS A 108 -5.37 -6.84 -13.87
CA CYS A 108 -5.87 -7.29 -15.17
C CYS A 108 -4.93 -8.34 -15.80
N GLU A 109 -3.62 -8.06 -15.81
CA GLU A 109 -2.60 -8.98 -16.33
C GLU A 109 -2.53 -10.29 -15.53
N MET A 110 -2.59 -10.21 -14.20
CA MET A 110 -2.66 -11.42 -13.35
C MET A 110 -3.85 -12.30 -13.73
N ALA A 111 -5.05 -11.72 -13.88
CA ALA A 111 -6.24 -12.46 -14.28
C ALA A 111 -6.10 -13.08 -15.68
N ARG A 112 -5.48 -12.39 -16.64
CA ARG A 112 -5.17 -12.92 -17.98
C ARG A 112 -4.23 -14.11 -17.95
N ARG A 113 -3.22 -14.09 -17.07
CA ARG A 113 -2.29 -15.23 -16.88
C ARG A 113 -2.99 -16.49 -16.37
N HIS A 114 -4.09 -16.35 -15.61
CA HIS A 114 -4.97 -17.46 -15.27
C HIS A 114 -5.93 -17.85 -16.40
N GLN A 115 -5.73 -17.31 -17.62
CA GLN A 115 -6.52 -17.59 -18.83
C GLN A 115 -8.01 -17.22 -18.69
N ALA A 116 -8.35 -16.30 -17.79
CA ALA A 116 -9.70 -15.81 -17.64
C ALA A 116 -10.15 -14.95 -18.83
N LYS A 117 -11.46 -14.86 -19.03
CA LYS A 117 -12.07 -13.90 -19.95
C LYS A 117 -12.13 -12.55 -19.26
N VAL A 118 -11.16 -11.66 -19.54
CA VAL A 118 -11.03 -10.38 -18.86
C VAL A 118 -11.59 -9.24 -19.70
N VAL A 119 -12.52 -8.49 -19.14
CA VAL A 119 -12.97 -7.19 -19.63
C VAL A 119 -12.23 -6.12 -18.84
N LEU A 120 -11.51 -5.24 -19.53
CA LEU A 120 -10.84 -4.10 -18.92
C LEU A 120 -11.75 -2.88 -18.98
N PHE A 121 -12.00 -2.27 -17.81
CA PHE A 121 -12.76 -1.04 -17.66
C PHE A 121 -11.82 0.06 -17.20
N GLU A 122 -11.32 0.85 -18.14
CA GLU A 122 -10.43 1.96 -17.84
C GLU A 122 -11.22 3.28 -17.66
N PHE A 123 -10.73 4.08 -16.71
CA PHE A 123 -11.22 5.44 -16.46
C PHE A 123 -10.07 6.34 -16.00
N ASP A 124 -10.22 7.66 -16.14
CA ASP A 124 -9.29 8.62 -15.56
C ASP A 124 -9.58 8.76 -14.06
N GLY A 125 -8.65 8.32 -13.21
CA GLY A 125 -8.80 8.39 -11.76
C GLY A 125 -8.86 9.83 -11.20
N ARG A 126 -8.57 10.86 -12.01
CA ARG A 126 -8.71 12.28 -11.65
C ARG A 126 -10.14 12.78 -11.79
N GLU A 127 -10.97 12.05 -12.50
CA GLU A 127 -12.38 12.35 -12.71
C GLU A 127 -13.28 11.54 -11.77
N ALA A 128 -14.56 11.92 -11.68
CA ALA A 128 -15.55 11.12 -10.98
C ALA A 128 -15.71 9.76 -11.68
N PHE A 129 -15.83 8.69 -10.88
CA PHE A 129 -15.98 7.36 -11.43
C PHE A 129 -17.27 7.24 -12.27
N PRO A 130 -17.23 6.70 -13.50
CA PRO A 130 -18.38 6.64 -14.41
C PRO A 130 -19.35 5.50 -14.03
N LEU A 131 -20.09 5.67 -12.92
CA LEU A 131 -21.00 4.67 -12.35
C LEU A 131 -22.07 4.20 -13.35
N ASP A 132 -22.59 5.08 -14.18
CA ASP A 132 -23.63 4.72 -15.17
C ASP A 132 -23.07 3.85 -16.29
N ARG A 133 -21.81 4.08 -16.71
CA ARG A 133 -21.10 3.21 -17.66
C ARG A 133 -20.87 1.82 -17.03
N LEU A 134 -20.50 1.76 -15.76
CA LEU A 134 -20.36 0.49 -15.06
C LEU A 134 -21.71 -0.25 -14.97
N ARG A 135 -22.79 0.44 -14.60
CA ARG A 135 -24.14 -0.12 -14.52
C ARG A 135 -24.56 -0.73 -15.86
N ALA A 136 -24.44 0.03 -16.95
CA ALA A 136 -24.76 -0.46 -18.28
C ALA A 136 -23.96 -1.70 -18.69
N LEU A 137 -22.67 -1.76 -18.33
CA LEU A 137 -21.82 -2.93 -18.58
C LEU A 137 -22.30 -4.15 -17.78
N LEU A 138 -22.62 -3.95 -16.51
CA LEU A 138 -23.10 -5.03 -15.63
C LEU A 138 -24.48 -5.54 -16.04
N GLU A 139 -25.35 -4.73 -16.65
CA GLU A 139 -26.63 -5.14 -17.22
C GLU A 139 -26.46 -6.04 -18.48
N GLN A 140 -25.40 -5.82 -19.24
CA GLN A 140 -25.11 -6.57 -20.47
C GLN A 140 -24.31 -7.85 -20.23
N GLN A 141 -23.49 -7.89 -19.18
CA GLN A 141 -22.54 -8.96 -18.94
C GLN A 141 -22.49 -9.33 -17.46
N VAL A 142 -22.38 -10.63 -17.18
CA VAL A 142 -22.16 -11.16 -15.83
C VAL A 142 -20.68 -11.44 -15.63
N PHE A 143 -20.17 -11.12 -14.44
CA PHE A 143 -18.80 -11.37 -14.03
C PHE A 143 -18.75 -12.23 -12.75
N ASP A 144 -17.75 -13.10 -12.66
CA ASP A 144 -17.51 -13.92 -11.46
C ASP A 144 -16.71 -13.13 -10.42
N VAL A 145 -15.75 -12.32 -10.91
CA VAL A 145 -14.82 -11.53 -10.10
C VAL A 145 -14.68 -10.14 -10.69
N VAL A 146 -14.69 -9.13 -9.84
CA VAL A 146 -14.35 -7.74 -10.16
C VAL A 146 -13.11 -7.35 -9.37
N THR A 147 -12.08 -6.84 -10.05
CA THR A 147 -10.85 -6.38 -9.42
C THR A 147 -10.73 -4.88 -9.54
N LEU A 148 -10.32 -4.18 -8.47
CA LEU A 148 -10.05 -2.74 -8.52
C LEU A 148 -9.05 -2.31 -7.46
N VAL A 149 -8.44 -1.14 -7.66
CA VAL A 149 -7.51 -0.49 -6.75
C VAL A 149 -8.24 0.64 -6.04
N HIS A 150 -8.18 0.66 -4.69
CA HIS A 150 -8.77 1.75 -3.90
C HIS A 150 -7.95 3.03 -4.00
N GLY A 151 -6.61 2.93 -3.88
CA GLY A 151 -5.68 4.03 -4.05
C GLY A 151 -4.62 3.70 -5.10
N GLU A 152 -4.69 4.36 -6.25
CA GLU A 152 -3.76 4.16 -7.37
C GLU A 152 -2.56 5.10 -7.23
N THR A 153 -1.43 4.57 -6.75
CA THR A 153 -0.23 5.38 -6.49
C THR A 153 0.50 5.83 -7.74
N SER A 154 0.25 5.21 -8.89
CA SER A 154 0.85 5.64 -10.16
C SER A 154 0.27 6.96 -10.68
N SER A 155 -1.02 7.21 -10.45
CA SER A 155 -1.72 8.46 -10.75
C SER A 155 -1.93 9.34 -9.52
N THR A 156 -1.62 8.84 -8.32
CA THR A 156 -1.86 9.47 -7.01
C THR A 156 -3.34 9.78 -6.73
N THR A 157 -4.21 8.89 -7.19
CA THR A 157 -5.67 9.05 -7.09
C THR A 157 -6.30 8.03 -6.15
N LEU A 158 -7.30 8.46 -5.43
CA LEU A 158 -8.21 7.66 -4.63
C LEU A 158 -9.50 7.40 -5.43
N ASN A 159 -10.07 6.22 -5.31
CA ASN A 159 -11.42 5.94 -5.81
C ASN A 159 -12.44 6.07 -4.66
N PRO A 160 -13.05 7.24 -4.46
CA PRO A 160 -14.00 7.46 -3.37
C PRO A 160 -15.34 6.73 -3.59
N ASP A 161 -15.61 6.28 -4.80
CA ASP A 161 -16.83 5.57 -5.16
C ASP A 161 -16.73 4.04 -4.97
N LEU A 162 -15.63 3.54 -4.38
CA LEU A 162 -15.44 2.11 -4.08
C LEU A 162 -16.68 1.45 -3.45
N PRO A 163 -17.34 2.03 -2.42
CA PRO A 163 -18.55 1.42 -1.84
C PRO A 163 -19.71 1.31 -2.83
N LYS A 164 -19.89 2.30 -3.68
CA LYS A 164 -20.95 2.30 -4.71
C LYS A 164 -20.66 1.27 -5.82
N ILE A 165 -19.40 1.17 -6.23
CA ILE A 165 -18.93 0.17 -7.20
C ILE A 165 -19.16 -1.23 -6.64
N ALA A 166 -18.73 -1.50 -5.41
CA ALA A 166 -18.95 -2.78 -4.74
C ALA A 166 -20.43 -3.13 -4.69
N ALA A 167 -21.30 -2.22 -4.25
CA ALA A 167 -22.73 -2.44 -4.19
C ALA A 167 -23.36 -2.78 -5.56
N LEU A 168 -22.89 -2.17 -6.66
CA LEU A 168 -23.33 -2.52 -8.00
C LEU A 168 -22.90 -3.93 -8.40
N CYS A 169 -21.65 -4.32 -8.13
CA CYS A 169 -21.10 -5.63 -8.43
C CYS A 169 -21.81 -6.74 -7.62
N LYS A 170 -22.08 -6.49 -6.34
CA LYS A 170 -22.78 -7.45 -5.47
C LYS A 170 -24.22 -7.75 -5.92
N LYS A 171 -24.92 -6.82 -6.56
CA LYS A 171 -26.24 -7.09 -7.15
C LYS A 171 -26.21 -8.22 -8.18
N GLN A 172 -25.07 -8.46 -8.81
CA GLN A 172 -24.84 -9.55 -9.76
C GLN A 172 -24.09 -10.75 -9.16
N ARG A 173 -23.89 -10.77 -7.84
CA ARG A 173 -23.15 -11.82 -7.12
C ARG A 173 -21.70 -11.98 -7.59
N ALA A 174 -21.11 -10.92 -8.15
CA ALA A 174 -19.69 -10.89 -8.45
C ALA A 174 -18.88 -10.70 -7.16
N LEU A 175 -17.78 -11.42 -7.02
CA LEU A 175 -16.83 -11.21 -5.92
C LEU A 175 -16.00 -9.97 -6.20
N VAL A 176 -15.89 -9.08 -5.19
CA VAL A 176 -15.15 -7.81 -5.29
C VAL A 176 -13.80 -7.95 -4.59
N VAL A 177 -12.73 -7.91 -5.39
CA VAL A 177 -11.33 -8.03 -4.95
C VAL A 177 -10.67 -6.65 -5.00
N VAL A 178 -10.21 -6.15 -3.86
CA VAL A 178 -9.72 -4.78 -3.72
C VAL A 178 -8.27 -4.72 -3.26
N ASP A 179 -7.45 -4.03 -4.04
CA ASP A 179 -6.11 -3.61 -3.65
C ASP A 179 -6.21 -2.39 -2.72
N THR A 180 -5.85 -2.59 -1.47
CA THR A 180 -5.72 -1.52 -0.47
C THR A 180 -4.27 -1.34 0.00
N VAL A 181 -3.31 -1.71 -0.83
CA VAL A 181 -1.88 -1.73 -0.48
C VAL A 181 -1.41 -0.40 0.09
N CYS A 182 -1.84 0.72 -0.45
CA CYS A 182 -1.47 2.04 0.06
C CYS A 182 -2.53 2.68 0.97
N THR A 183 -3.78 2.17 0.97
CA THR A 183 -4.90 2.80 1.70
C THR A 183 -5.20 2.15 3.05
N LEU A 184 -4.87 0.87 3.25
CA LEU A 184 -5.07 0.25 4.56
C LEU A 184 -4.20 0.92 5.63
N GLY A 185 -4.86 1.44 6.67
CA GLY A 185 -4.21 2.18 7.75
C GLY A 185 -3.85 3.64 7.41
N THR A 186 -4.17 4.13 6.21
CA THR A 186 -3.95 5.53 5.81
C THR A 186 -5.26 6.24 5.44
N THR A 187 -6.23 5.49 4.96
CA THR A 187 -7.54 5.94 4.51
C THR A 187 -8.58 4.95 5.03
N GLU A 188 -9.82 5.35 5.15
CA GLU A 188 -10.89 4.47 5.57
C GLU A 188 -11.04 3.28 4.63
N VAL A 189 -11.08 2.07 5.20
CA VAL A 189 -11.36 0.80 4.52
C VAL A 189 -12.27 0.00 5.42
N LEU A 190 -13.54 -0.16 5.04
CA LEU A 190 -14.58 -0.83 5.82
C LEU A 190 -15.03 -2.11 5.08
N MET A 191 -14.23 -3.18 5.19
CA MET A 191 -14.43 -4.39 4.39
C MET A 191 -15.86 -4.94 4.48
N ASP A 192 -16.39 -5.13 5.70
CA ASP A 192 -17.72 -5.69 5.88
C ASP A 192 -18.82 -4.71 5.44
N ASN A 193 -18.71 -3.43 5.86
CA ASN A 193 -19.72 -2.41 5.54
C ASN A 193 -19.82 -2.14 4.04
N TRP A 194 -18.70 -2.19 3.32
CA TRP A 194 -18.65 -1.99 1.88
C TRP A 194 -18.86 -3.28 1.09
N GLN A 195 -19.11 -4.39 1.78
CA GLN A 195 -19.34 -5.70 1.17
C GLN A 195 -18.22 -6.14 0.23
N LEU A 196 -16.96 -5.89 0.62
CA LEU A 196 -15.79 -6.32 -0.14
C LEU A 196 -15.51 -7.79 0.15
N ASP A 197 -15.21 -8.57 -0.90
CA ASP A 197 -15.02 -10.01 -0.76
C ASP A 197 -13.59 -10.42 -0.49
N VAL A 198 -12.64 -9.73 -1.10
CA VAL A 198 -11.22 -9.89 -0.79
C VAL A 198 -10.55 -8.53 -0.70
N VAL A 199 -9.86 -8.30 0.40
CA VAL A 199 -9.07 -7.08 0.62
C VAL A 199 -7.66 -7.48 0.99
N PHE A 200 -6.66 -6.84 0.38
CA PHE A 200 -5.27 -7.14 0.66
C PHE A 200 -4.40 -5.88 0.76
N CYS A 201 -3.30 -6.00 1.51
CA CYS A 201 -2.34 -4.92 1.68
C CYS A 201 -0.90 -5.44 1.70
N GLY A 202 0.08 -4.53 1.61
CA GLY A 202 1.50 -4.81 1.80
C GLY A 202 2.00 -4.24 3.13
N GLY A 203 2.81 -5.00 3.87
CA GLY A 203 3.35 -4.56 5.17
C GLY A 203 4.18 -3.28 5.08
N GLN A 204 4.92 -3.08 3.99
CA GLN A 204 5.84 -1.96 3.76
C GLN A 204 5.19 -0.62 3.39
N LYS A 205 3.87 -0.50 3.50
CA LYS A 205 3.08 0.69 3.15
C LYS A 205 2.43 1.29 4.40
N GLY A 206 1.14 1.56 4.39
CA GLY A 206 0.41 2.19 5.50
C GLY A 206 0.57 1.51 6.87
N LEU A 207 0.94 0.24 6.92
CA LEU A 207 1.22 -0.47 8.16
C LEU A 207 2.59 -0.17 8.78
N SER A 208 3.54 0.41 8.02
CA SER A 208 4.92 0.69 8.47
C SER A 208 5.71 -0.54 8.93
N SER A 209 5.42 -1.72 8.34
CA SER A 209 6.21 -2.94 8.52
C SER A 209 7.28 -3.08 7.43
N ILE A 210 7.93 -4.22 7.36
CA ILE A 210 8.95 -4.51 6.36
C ILE A 210 8.35 -4.93 4.99
N PRO A 211 9.05 -4.74 3.87
CA PRO A 211 8.75 -5.48 2.65
C PRO A 211 8.95 -6.99 2.86
N GLY A 212 8.19 -7.82 2.18
CA GLY A 212 8.32 -9.28 2.28
C GLY A 212 7.26 -9.96 3.15
N VAL A 213 6.36 -9.20 3.78
CA VAL A 213 5.14 -9.72 4.43
C VAL A 213 3.93 -8.90 4.01
N SER A 214 2.80 -9.56 3.82
CA SER A 214 1.54 -8.95 3.39
C SER A 214 0.37 -9.60 4.11
N LEU A 215 -0.78 -8.93 4.10
CA LEU A 215 -2.04 -9.43 4.66
C LEU A 215 -3.10 -9.51 3.59
N ILE A 216 -3.98 -10.50 3.73
CA ILE A 216 -5.18 -10.67 2.93
C ILE A 216 -6.33 -11.17 3.80
N ALA A 217 -7.53 -10.66 3.54
CA ALA A 217 -8.76 -11.11 4.15
C ALA A 217 -9.76 -11.53 3.08
N PHE A 218 -10.47 -12.64 3.31
CA PHE A 218 -11.55 -13.13 2.46
C PHE A 218 -12.87 -13.02 3.22
N SER A 219 -13.94 -12.57 2.57
CA SER A 219 -15.30 -12.69 3.10
C SER A 219 -15.71 -14.17 3.21
N ASN A 220 -16.76 -14.47 3.96
CA ASN A 220 -17.28 -15.83 4.00
C ASN A 220 -17.69 -16.32 2.60
N GLU A 221 -18.31 -15.46 1.78
CA GLU A 221 -18.70 -15.80 0.41
C GLU A 221 -17.46 -16.09 -0.47
N ALA A 222 -16.42 -15.26 -0.41
CA ALA A 222 -15.18 -15.52 -1.13
C ALA A 222 -14.50 -16.80 -0.65
N TRP A 223 -14.52 -17.05 0.66
CA TRP A 223 -13.93 -18.26 1.23
C TRP A 223 -14.69 -19.53 0.81
N GLU A 224 -16.01 -19.49 0.76
CA GLU A 224 -16.81 -20.60 0.21
C GLU A 224 -16.44 -20.91 -1.24
N ARG A 225 -16.22 -19.85 -2.07
CA ARG A 225 -15.73 -20.05 -3.46
C ARG A 225 -14.34 -20.70 -3.49
N VAL A 226 -13.43 -20.33 -2.57
CA VAL A 226 -12.11 -20.97 -2.44
C VAL A 226 -12.25 -22.45 -2.07
N VAL A 227 -13.13 -22.80 -1.13
CA VAL A 227 -13.36 -24.18 -0.70
C VAL A 227 -14.01 -25.03 -1.79
N GLN A 228 -14.97 -24.47 -2.52
CA GLN A 228 -15.75 -25.15 -3.56
C GLN A 228 -15.07 -25.14 -4.94
N ARG A 229 -13.90 -24.52 -5.08
CA ARG A 229 -13.21 -24.44 -6.38
C ARG A 229 -12.94 -25.81 -6.97
N THR A 230 -13.09 -25.93 -8.28
CA THR A 230 -12.86 -27.18 -9.05
C THR A 230 -11.51 -27.18 -9.77
N PHE A 231 -10.60 -26.30 -9.40
CA PHE A 231 -9.26 -26.16 -9.97
C PHE A 231 -8.22 -26.04 -8.85
N THR A 232 -6.97 -26.34 -9.14
CA THR A 232 -5.85 -26.15 -8.24
C THR A 232 -5.09 -24.89 -8.67
N PRO A 233 -4.83 -23.94 -7.76
CA PRO A 233 -3.94 -22.81 -8.05
C PRO A 233 -2.56 -23.26 -8.51
N THR A 234 -1.99 -22.57 -9.47
CA THR A 234 -0.64 -22.89 -9.98
C THR A 234 0.47 -22.47 -9.01
N GLN A 235 0.18 -21.49 -8.15
CA GLN A 235 1.10 -20.97 -7.15
C GLN A 235 0.91 -21.73 -5.82
N TRP A 236 1.73 -22.76 -5.59
CA TRP A 236 1.64 -23.59 -4.38
C TRP A 236 1.77 -22.77 -3.08
N CYS A 237 2.70 -21.80 -3.02
CA CYS A 237 2.89 -20.96 -1.83
C CYS A 237 1.68 -20.07 -1.52
N TYR A 238 0.86 -19.75 -2.53
CA TYR A 238 -0.30 -18.85 -2.40
C TYR A 238 -1.64 -19.60 -2.51
N ASP A 239 -1.64 -20.92 -2.39
CA ASP A 239 -2.87 -21.69 -2.24
C ASP A 239 -3.48 -21.43 -0.86
N ALA A 240 -4.66 -20.79 -0.83
CA ALA A 240 -5.33 -20.39 0.40
C ALA A 240 -5.75 -21.58 1.26
N LEU A 241 -6.08 -22.73 0.65
CA LEU A 241 -6.42 -23.95 1.40
C LEU A 241 -5.19 -24.54 2.09
N LEU A 242 -4.00 -24.48 1.47
CA LEU A 242 -2.76 -24.89 2.09
C LEU A 242 -2.33 -23.88 3.17
N ALA A 243 -2.43 -22.57 2.89
CA ALA A 243 -2.14 -21.52 3.85
C ALA A 243 -3.01 -21.61 5.12
N LYS A 244 -4.26 -22.05 5.00
CA LYS A 244 -5.15 -22.34 6.14
C LYS A 244 -4.50 -23.33 7.12
N GLY A 245 -3.69 -24.26 6.62
CA GLY A 245 -2.95 -25.21 7.46
C GLY A 245 -2.10 -24.48 8.51
N PHE A 246 -1.33 -23.49 8.10
CA PHE A 246 -0.48 -22.70 9.01
C PHE A 246 -1.31 -21.66 9.80
N TRP A 247 -2.09 -20.84 9.13
CA TRP A 247 -2.74 -19.68 9.75
C TRP A 247 -3.92 -20.02 10.68
N HIS A 248 -4.55 -21.22 10.53
CA HIS A 248 -5.72 -21.60 11.31
C HIS A 248 -5.60 -22.93 12.05
N HIS A 249 -4.60 -23.76 11.69
CA HIS A 249 -4.46 -25.08 12.28
C HIS A 249 -3.04 -25.35 12.80
N HIS A 250 -2.14 -24.37 12.76
CA HIS A 250 -0.75 -24.44 13.23
C HIS A 250 0.03 -25.61 12.61
N ARG A 251 -0.27 -25.93 11.33
CA ARG A 251 0.37 -27.00 10.56
C ARG A 251 1.38 -26.43 9.58
N TYR A 252 2.36 -27.23 9.21
CA TYR A 252 3.36 -26.83 8.22
C TYR A 252 2.73 -26.63 6.83
N HIS A 253 3.08 -25.52 6.19
CA HIS A 253 2.85 -25.27 4.76
C HIS A 253 4.19 -25.03 4.07
N TYR A 254 4.87 -23.98 4.44
CA TYR A 254 6.26 -23.67 4.11
C TYR A 254 6.88 -22.91 5.28
N THR A 255 8.22 -22.75 5.26
CA THR A 255 8.87 -21.97 6.32
C THR A 255 8.38 -20.52 6.30
N ALA A 256 7.59 -20.16 7.29
CA ALA A 256 7.04 -18.83 7.40
C ALA A 256 8.15 -17.77 7.61
N PRO A 257 7.96 -16.53 7.12
CA PRO A 257 8.92 -15.43 7.30
C PRO A 257 8.88 -14.91 8.75
N VAL A 258 9.48 -15.65 9.68
CA VAL A 258 9.37 -15.45 11.13
C VAL A 258 9.65 -14.01 11.53
N ASN A 259 10.78 -13.45 11.09
CA ASN A 259 11.16 -12.06 11.34
C ASN A 259 10.09 -11.09 10.86
N GLY A 260 9.61 -11.32 9.64
CA GLY A 260 8.56 -10.48 9.04
C GLY A 260 7.22 -10.57 9.77
N ILE A 261 6.87 -11.74 10.31
CA ILE A 261 5.66 -11.93 11.13
C ILE A 261 5.77 -11.13 12.43
N PHE A 262 6.93 -11.16 13.10
CA PHE A 262 7.15 -10.34 14.30
C PHE A 262 7.11 -8.84 13.99
N ALA A 263 7.74 -8.41 12.90
CA ALA A 263 7.70 -7.02 12.46
C ALA A 263 6.27 -6.57 12.12
N LEU A 264 5.49 -7.42 11.44
CA LEU A 264 4.10 -7.14 11.08
C LEU A 264 3.19 -7.12 12.32
N HIS A 265 3.42 -8.03 13.27
CA HIS A 265 2.70 -8.05 14.55
C HIS A 265 2.91 -6.74 15.31
N GLU A 266 4.17 -6.29 15.45
CA GLU A 266 4.47 -5.04 16.13
C GLU A 266 3.88 -3.82 15.40
N ALA A 267 3.94 -3.78 14.07
CA ALA A 267 3.34 -2.72 13.27
C ALA A 267 1.81 -2.65 13.46
N LEU A 268 1.14 -3.80 13.53
CA LEU A 268 -0.29 -3.86 13.82
C LEU A 268 -0.61 -3.49 15.28
N ARG A 269 0.26 -3.87 16.22
CA ARG A 269 0.12 -3.47 17.63
C ARG A 269 0.13 -1.95 17.75
N LEU A 270 1.10 -1.27 17.11
CA LEU A 270 1.18 0.18 17.08
C LEU A 270 -0.05 0.82 16.40
N LEU A 271 -0.54 0.23 15.32
CA LEU A 271 -1.76 0.70 14.65
C LEU A 271 -2.98 0.59 15.59
N ASN A 272 -3.12 -0.52 16.31
CA ASN A 272 -4.22 -0.72 17.26
C ASN A 272 -4.11 0.23 18.46
N GLU A 273 -2.91 0.52 18.94
CA GLU A 273 -2.64 1.48 20.02
C GLU A 273 -2.98 2.92 19.60
N GLU A 274 -2.55 3.33 18.39
CA GLU A 274 -2.88 4.63 17.80
C GLU A 274 -4.39 4.76 17.50
N THR A 275 -5.06 3.69 17.20
CA THR A 275 -6.42 3.52 16.64
C THR A 275 -6.56 3.99 15.18
N LEU A 276 -7.43 3.34 14.41
CA LEU A 276 -7.66 3.69 13.01
C LEU A 276 -8.14 5.14 12.80
N PRO A 277 -9.11 5.68 13.59
CA PRO A 277 -9.57 7.05 13.38
C PRO A 277 -8.46 8.08 13.57
N LEU A 278 -7.64 7.97 14.62
CA LEU A 278 -6.53 8.89 14.87
C LEU A 278 -5.44 8.75 13.82
N ARG A 279 -5.12 7.50 13.44
CA ARG A 279 -4.15 7.23 12.38
C ARG A 279 -4.57 7.82 11.04
N ILE A 280 -5.80 7.62 10.60
CA ILE A 280 -6.34 8.19 9.36
C ILE A 280 -6.34 9.73 9.42
N GLN A 281 -6.73 10.30 10.56
CA GLN A 281 -6.69 11.74 10.77
C GLN A 281 -5.27 12.29 10.60
N ARG A 282 -4.26 11.66 11.23
CA ARG A 282 -2.85 12.05 11.11
C ARG A 282 -2.38 12.04 9.66
N HIS A 283 -2.71 10.97 8.90
CA HIS A 283 -2.35 10.87 7.48
C HIS A 283 -2.98 12.00 6.67
N ARG A 284 -4.26 12.27 6.87
CA ARG A 284 -4.98 13.36 6.17
C ARG A 284 -4.39 14.72 6.50
N GLN A 285 -4.13 15.02 7.77
CA GLN A 285 -3.56 16.29 8.20
C GLN A 285 -2.16 16.51 7.62
N SER A 286 -1.29 15.50 7.70
CA SER A 286 0.05 15.54 7.14
C SER A 286 0.02 15.75 5.62
N SER A 287 -0.80 14.98 4.91
CA SER A 287 -0.97 15.10 3.47
C SER A 287 -1.44 16.49 3.05
N GLN A 288 -2.43 17.05 3.75
CA GLN A 288 -2.91 18.41 3.50
C GLN A 288 -1.83 19.48 3.76
N GLY A 289 -0.99 19.29 4.77
CA GLY A 289 0.16 20.15 5.03
C GLY A 289 1.14 20.15 3.87
N VAL A 290 1.55 18.96 3.40
CA VAL A 290 2.45 18.81 2.25
C VAL A 290 1.84 19.40 0.98
N GLN A 291 0.55 19.18 0.73
CA GLN A 291 -0.15 19.76 -0.43
C GLN A 291 -0.12 21.29 -0.43
N LYS A 292 -0.36 21.92 0.73
CA LYS A 292 -0.30 23.39 0.87
C LYS A 292 1.10 23.90 0.61
N VAL A 293 2.13 23.21 1.13
CA VAL A 293 3.54 23.58 0.90
C VAL A 293 3.90 23.49 -0.58
N LEU A 294 3.51 22.40 -1.26
CA LEU A 294 3.76 22.26 -2.71
C LEU A 294 3.14 23.41 -3.51
N LEU A 295 1.92 23.81 -3.18
CA LEU A 295 1.26 24.97 -3.80
C LEU A 295 1.95 26.29 -3.47
N GLN A 296 2.43 26.49 -2.23
CA GLN A 296 3.24 27.67 -1.85
C GLN A 296 4.56 27.73 -2.60
N PHE A 297 5.15 26.58 -2.92
CA PHE A 297 6.33 26.47 -3.75
C PHE A 297 6.05 26.66 -5.26
N GLY A 298 4.81 26.99 -5.66
CA GLY A 298 4.44 27.19 -7.04
C GLY A 298 4.34 25.90 -7.87
N LEU A 299 4.26 24.74 -7.21
CA LEU A 299 4.16 23.44 -7.85
C LEU A 299 2.71 23.03 -8.09
N THR A 300 2.45 22.26 -9.15
CA THR A 300 1.09 21.83 -9.53
C THR A 300 0.78 20.45 -8.96
N LEU A 301 -0.32 20.32 -8.23
CA LEU A 301 -0.80 19.02 -7.73
C LEU A 301 -1.42 18.20 -8.86
N ALA A 302 -1.16 16.89 -8.86
CA ALA A 302 -1.51 15.99 -9.96
C ALA A 302 -3.00 15.62 -10.02
N ALA A 303 -3.68 15.57 -8.87
CA ALA A 303 -5.07 15.15 -8.78
C ALA A 303 -5.94 16.25 -8.13
N PRO A 304 -7.21 16.40 -8.53
CA PRO A 304 -8.15 17.32 -7.89
C PRO A 304 -8.60 16.80 -6.51
N LEU A 305 -9.15 17.68 -5.67
CA LEU A 305 -9.54 17.37 -4.29
C LEU A 305 -10.39 16.09 -4.12
N PRO A 306 -11.47 15.86 -4.89
CA PRO A 306 -12.34 14.69 -4.63
C PRO A 306 -11.65 13.35 -4.81
N THR A 307 -10.65 13.28 -5.70
CA THR A 307 -9.94 12.05 -6.06
C THR A 307 -8.49 12.03 -5.60
N ARG A 308 -8.05 13.01 -4.81
CA ARG A 308 -6.69 13.09 -4.32
C ARG A 308 -6.41 12.03 -3.26
N LEU A 309 -5.32 11.30 -3.45
CA LEU A 309 -4.89 10.25 -2.52
C LEU A 309 -4.08 10.86 -1.36
N ASP A 310 -4.56 10.75 -0.13
CA ASP A 310 -3.83 11.23 1.04
C ASP A 310 -2.54 10.43 1.31
N ALA A 311 -2.51 9.14 0.96
CA ALA A 311 -1.35 8.27 1.18
C ALA A 311 -0.13 8.62 0.31
N VAL A 312 -0.34 9.25 -0.85
CA VAL A 312 0.74 9.65 -1.77
C VAL A 312 0.33 10.93 -2.50
N VAL A 313 1.06 12.00 -2.26
CA VAL A 313 0.84 13.29 -2.92
C VAL A 313 1.63 13.36 -4.21
N GLY A 314 0.94 13.50 -5.34
CA GLY A 314 1.52 13.69 -6.65
C GLY A 314 1.65 15.16 -7.01
N PHE A 315 2.77 15.54 -7.64
CA PHE A 315 2.99 16.90 -8.11
C PHE A 315 3.85 16.95 -9.37
N GLN A 316 3.77 18.06 -10.09
CA GLN A 316 4.53 18.33 -11.29
C GLN A 316 5.41 19.56 -11.08
N LEU A 317 6.61 19.50 -11.64
CA LEU A 317 7.53 20.63 -11.69
C LEU A 317 7.20 21.54 -12.89
N PRO A 318 7.63 22.81 -12.84
CA PRO A 318 7.71 23.65 -14.05
C PRO A 318 8.53 22.95 -15.15
N VAL A 319 8.14 23.13 -16.41
CA VAL A 319 8.73 22.43 -17.57
C VAL A 319 10.24 22.58 -17.68
N TRP A 320 10.79 23.69 -17.22
CA TRP A 320 12.22 24.00 -17.26
C TRP A 320 13.03 23.32 -16.15
N LEU A 321 12.39 22.80 -15.09
CA LEU A 321 13.07 22.18 -13.95
C LEU A 321 13.08 20.64 -14.11
N SER A 322 14.29 20.07 -14.09
CA SER A 322 14.49 18.63 -14.23
C SER A 322 14.08 17.85 -12.98
N SER A 323 13.17 16.89 -13.15
CA SER A 323 12.79 15.96 -12.07
C SER A 323 13.96 15.08 -11.60
N VAL A 324 14.84 14.69 -12.52
CA VAL A 324 16.06 13.93 -12.20
C VAL A 324 16.99 14.74 -11.34
N ALA A 325 17.26 16.02 -11.72
CA ALA A 325 18.12 16.90 -10.95
C ALA A 325 17.58 17.15 -9.53
N LEU A 326 16.25 17.29 -9.38
CA LEU A 326 15.66 17.46 -8.06
C LEU A 326 15.80 16.19 -7.19
N ILE A 327 15.52 15.00 -7.74
CA ILE A 327 15.68 13.73 -7.02
C ILE A 327 17.13 13.52 -6.59
N ASP A 328 18.08 13.75 -7.51
CA ASP A 328 19.51 13.58 -7.24
C ASP A 328 20.02 14.58 -6.18
N HIS A 329 19.54 15.83 -6.22
CA HIS A 329 19.90 16.85 -5.22
C HIS A 329 19.33 16.49 -3.83
N LEU A 330 18.07 16.11 -3.75
CA LEU A 330 17.44 15.65 -2.51
C LEU A 330 18.19 14.47 -1.89
N LEU A 331 18.58 13.51 -2.70
CA LEU A 331 19.28 12.31 -2.22
C LEU A 331 20.73 12.65 -1.81
N SER A 332 21.49 13.35 -2.67
CA SER A 332 22.90 13.60 -2.46
C SER A 332 23.18 14.64 -1.36
N GLN A 333 22.37 15.68 -1.24
CA GLN A 333 22.60 16.77 -0.29
C GLN A 333 21.85 16.60 1.03
N HIS A 334 20.67 15.97 1.00
CA HIS A 334 19.79 15.91 2.17
C HIS A 334 19.51 14.49 2.69
N GLN A 335 19.96 13.46 1.95
CA GLN A 335 19.62 12.06 2.26
C GLN A 335 18.10 11.87 2.37
N VAL A 336 17.34 12.50 1.46
CA VAL A 336 15.89 12.37 1.32
C VAL A 336 15.57 11.80 -0.04
N GLU A 337 14.77 10.74 -0.08
CA GLU A 337 14.38 10.07 -1.32
C GLU A 337 12.88 10.25 -1.57
N ILE A 338 12.52 10.88 -2.69
CA ILE A 338 11.18 10.90 -3.26
C ILE A 338 11.14 10.00 -4.50
N SER A 339 9.97 9.75 -5.09
CA SER A 339 9.88 8.86 -6.25
C SER A 339 9.22 9.52 -7.47
N ALA A 340 9.74 9.24 -8.66
CA ALA A 340 9.01 9.46 -9.90
C ALA A 340 7.90 8.42 -10.09
N SER A 341 6.90 8.72 -10.91
CA SER A 341 5.88 7.76 -11.31
C SER A 341 6.25 7.03 -12.60
N PHE A 342 5.59 5.88 -12.85
CA PHE A 342 5.86 5.03 -14.01
C PHE A 342 5.46 5.72 -15.32
N GLY A 343 6.45 6.00 -16.20
CA GLY A 343 6.21 6.57 -17.52
C GLY A 343 5.54 7.96 -17.54
N SER A 344 5.61 8.71 -16.44
CA SER A 344 4.99 10.04 -16.28
C SER A 344 6.00 11.00 -15.66
N PRO A 345 5.97 12.31 -15.99
CA PRO A 345 6.78 13.34 -15.33
C PRO A 345 6.35 13.61 -13.88
N LEU A 346 5.39 12.88 -13.37
CA LEU A 346 4.82 13.02 -12.04
C LEU A 346 5.83 12.61 -10.96
N LEU A 347 6.09 13.50 -10.02
CA LEU A 347 6.80 13.21 -8.78
C LEU A 347 5.82 12.90 -7.65
N ARG A 348 6.26 12.04 -6.72
CA ARG A 348 5.40 11.54 -5.65
C ARG A 348 6.10 11.66 -4.30
N ILE A 349 5.38 12.24 -3.36
CA ILE A 349 5.74 12.28 -1.95
C ILE A 349 4.81 11.32 -1.21
N GLY A 350 5.40 10.32 -0.55
CA GLY A 350 4.66 9.39 0.29
C GLY A 350 4.22 10.03 1.59
N GLN A 351 3.01 9.68 1.99
CA GLN A 351 2.39 10.10 3.25
C GLN A 351 1.75 8.87 3.90
N MET A 352 2.55 7.79 4.04
CA MET A 352 2.13 6.52 4.62
C MET A 352 2.93 6.21 5.89
N GLY A 353 2.24 5.78 6.94
CA GLY A 353 2.87 5.32 8.17
C GLY A 353 3.77 6.38 8.81
N GLU A 354 5.05 6.09 8.94
CA GLU A 354 6.01 7.01 9.57
C GLU A 354 6.38 8.23 8.71
N GLN A 355 6.09 8.21 7.41
CA GLN A 355 6.30 9.36 6.53
C GLN A 355 5.49 10.59 6.98
N CYS A 356 4.35 10.39 7.67
CA CYS A 356 3.51 11.49 8.17
C CYS A 356 3.89 11.97 9.58
N ARG A 357 4.98 11.51 10.18
CA ARG A 357 5.46 12.07 11.45
C ARG A 357 6.04 13.45 11.23
N ALA A 358 5.79 14.35 12.20
CA ALA A 358 6.20 15.76 12.11
C ALA A 358 7.67 15.93 11.71
N ALA A 359 8.60 15.25 12.37
CA ALA A 359 10.01 15.32 12.08
C ALA A 359 10.36 14.94 10.64
N ASN A 360 9.75 13.87 10.11
CA ASN A 360 10.01 13.42 8.74
C ASN A 360 9.45 14.41 7.71
N VAL A 361 8.28 15.00 7.98
CA VAL A 361 7.67 15.97 7.07
C VAL A 361 8.42 17.31 7.12
N LEU A 362 8.85 17.76 8.28
CA LEU A 362 9.67 18.97 8.41
C LEU A 362 11.01 18.82 7.68
N ARG A 363 11.70 17.67 7.88
CA ARG A 363 12.93 17.35 7.15
C ARG A 363 12.71 17.32 5.64
N LEU A 364 11.61 16.70 5.16
CA LEU A 364 11.26 16.72 3.74
C LEU A 364 11.04 18.13 3.21
N VAL A 365 10.26 18.97 3.91
CA VAL A 365 9.94 20.34 3.46
C VAL A 365 11.19 21.20 3.41
N THR A 366 12.08 21.09 4.41
CA THR A 366 13.37 21.76 4.40
C THR A 366 14.20 21.32 3.19
N ALA A 367 14.41 20.02 3.03
CA ALA A 367 15.19 19.46 1.92
C ALA A 367 14.62 19.86 0.55
N LEU A 368 13.31 19.80 0.39
CA LEU A 368 12.65 20.17 -0.87
C LEU A 368 12.80 21.65 -1.17
N GLY A 369 12.60 22.52 -0.18
CA GLY A 369 12.75 23.97 -0.36
C GLY A 369 14.17 24.36 -0.72
N GLU A 370 15.17 23.87 0.02
CA GLU A 370 16.59 24.13 -0.26
C GLU A 370 17.02 23.56 -1.62
N SER A 371 16.50 22.38 -2.01
CA SER A 371 16.79 21.80 -3.32
C SER A 371 16.19 22.61 -4.47
N LEU A 372 14.95 23.08 -4.33
CA LEU A 372 14.30 23.93 -5.33
C LEU A 372 15.06 25.26 -5.51
N ASP A 373 15.45 25.90 -4.40
CA ASP A 373 16.21 27.15 -4.42
C ASP A 373 17.57 26.96 -5.10
N ALA A 374 18.32 25.91 -4.73
CA ALA A 374 19.59 25.55 -5.34
C ALA A 374 19.50 25.26 -6.84
N LEU A 375 18.36 24.79 -7.32
CA LEU A 375 18.08 24.52 -8.73
C LEU A 375 17.46 25.71 -9.47
N GLY A 376 17.46 26.91 -8.87
CA GLY A 376 17.00 28.15 -9.48
C GLY A 376 15.49 28.38 -9.42
N HIS A 377 14.79 27.67 -8.51
CA HIS A 377 13.35 27.87 -8.23
C HIS A 377 13.18 28.39 -6.79
N PRO A 378 13.32 29.70 -6.55
CA PRO A 378 13.31 30.28 -5.20
C PRO A 378 11.94 30.11 -4.54
N VAL A 379 11.93 29.75 -3.25
CA VAL A 379 10.73 29.46 -2.48
C VAL A 379 10.73 30.14 -1.11
N ASP A 380 9.54 30.41 -0.55
CA ASP A 380 9.40 30.84 0.85
C ASP A 380 9.45 29.62 1.79
N LEU A 381 10.65 29.15 2.12
CA LEU A 381 10.87 28.03 3.02
C LEU A 381 10.35 28.31 4.45
N VAL A 382 10.53 29.54 4.95
CA VAL A 382 10.09 29.90 6.30
C VAL A 382 8.56 29.84 6.42
N GLY A 383 7.85 30.39 5.44
CA GLY A 383 6.41 30.32 5.36
C GLY A 383 5.90 28.88 5.22
N ALA A 384 6.58 28.07 4.42
CA ALA A 384 6.24 26.65 4.23
C ALA A 384 6.40 25.82 5.52
N LEU A 385 7.49 26.03 6.27
CA LEU A 385 7.70 25.37 7.56
C LEU A 385 6.63 25.77 8.59
N LYS A 386 6.22 27.04 8.64
CA LYS A 386 5.09 27.47 9.47
C LYS A 386 3.78 26.79 9.05
N THR A 387 3.53 26.69 7.75
CA THR A 387 2.31 26.07 7.21
C THR A 387 2.22 24.59 7.62
N VAL A 388 3.31 23.84 7.49
CA VAL A 388 3.31 22.42 7.84
C VAL A 388 3.29 22.21 9.34
N SER A 389 4.03 23.00 10.13
CA SER A 389 4.05 22.89 11.59
C SER A 389 2.68 23.12 12.20
N ALA A 390 1.85 23.98 11.60
CA ALA A 390 0.48 24.23 12.05
C ALA A 390 -0.47 23.01 11.90
N GLN A 391 -0.05 21.96 11.19
CA GLN A 391 -0.82 20.71 11.07
C GLN A 391 -0.59 19.75 12.26
N TYR A 392 0.45 19.98 13.06
CA TYR A 392 0.86 19.11 14.15
C TYR A 392 0.64 19.77 15.50
N GLY A 393 0.23 18.99 16.49
CA GLY A 393 0.11 19.45 17.86
C GLY A 393 1.48 19.71 18.49
N HIS A 394 1.51 20.59 19.51
CA HIS A 394 2.75 20.98 20.21
C HIS A 394 3.55 19.77 20.75
N ARG A 395 2.88 18.72 21.19
CA ARG A 395 3.52 17.47 21.66
C ARG A 395 4.19 16.66 20.56
N GLU A 396 3.65 16.67 19.35
CA GLU A 396 4.24 15.94 18.21
C GLU A 396 5.51 16.62 17.69
N LEU A 397 5.61 17.94 17.87
CA LEU A 397 6.80 18.72 17.49
C LEU A 397 7.95 18.56 18.50
N LEU A 398 7.63 18.25 19.78
CA LEU A 398 8.63 18.10 20.86
C LEU A 398 9.15 16.67 21.06
N GLN A 399 8.61 15.67 20.40
CA GLN A 399 9.02 14.26 20.58
C GLN A 399 10.33 13.89 19.86
N TYR A 400 11.04 14.85 19.28
CA TYR A 400 12.21 14.61 18.41
C TYR A 400 13.42 15.52 18.71
N ASP A 401 13.51 16.09 19.90
CA ASP A 401 14.74 16.70 20.44
C ASP A 401 15.64 15.66 21.12
#